data_20fbc744dc159b91f918b6e8ce34df41
#
_entry.id   20fbc744dc159b91f918b6e8ce34df41
#
_cell.length_a   1.000
_cell.length_b   1.000
_cell.length_c   1.000
_cell.angle_alpha   90.00
_cell.angle_beta   90.00
_cell.angle_gamma   90.00
#
_symmetry.space_group_name_H-M   'P 1'
#
loop_
_entity.id
_entity.type
_entity.pdbx_description
1 polymer ?
#
loop_
_entity_poly.entity_id
_entity_poly.type
_entity_poly.pdbx_seq_one_letter_code
_entity_poly.pdbx_strand_id
1 'polypeptide(L)'
;GDRIPSVRELAVNTEVNPNTVMRTYSYLQEKGIIYNKRGIGYFLADDAYQTTLELRKEEFIKEELPQIFKTINLLDIQFEDLEKLYKEYIQNN
;
A
#
# COMPACT_ATOMS: atom_id res chain seq x y z
N GLY A 1 11.08 -9.20 -12.58
CA GLY A 1 9.70 -8.89 -12.35
C GLY A 1 8.80 -9.12 -13.55
N ASP A 2 7.54 -9.28 -13.26
CA ASP A 2 6.53 -9.48 -14.29
C ASP A 2 6.21 -8.17 -14.99
N ARG A 3 5.93 -8.29 -16.30
CA ARG A 3 5.52 -7.14 -17.08
C ARG A 3 4.08 -6.77 -16.72
N ILE A 4 3.81 -5.49 -16.56
CA ILE A 4 2.46 -4.98 -16.32
C ILE A 4 1.94 -4.25 -17.56
N PRO A 5 0.61 -4.07 -17.69
CA PRO A 5 0.03 -3.37 -18.84
C PRO A 5 0.59 -1.95 -18.99
N SER A 6 0.63 -1.46 -20.24
CA SER A 6 0.94 -0.06 -20.48
C SER A 6 -0.20 0.82 -19.96
N VAL A 7 0.07 2.11 -19.82
CA VAL A 7 -0.96 3.08 -19.41
C VAL A 7 -2.17 3.00 -20.33
N ARG A 8 -1.92 2.94 -21.63
CA ARG A 8 -3.01 2.87 -22.62
C ARG A 8 -3.80 1.57 -22.49
N GLU A 9 -3.11 0.43 -22.40
CA GLU A 9 -3.77 -0.86 -22.26
C GLU A 9 -4.64 -0.92 -21.02
N LEU A 10 -4.10 -0.46 -19.89
CA LEU A 10 -4.85 -0.48 -18.64
C LEU A 10 -6.06 0.43 -18.68
N ALA A 11 -5.91 1.63 -19.25
CA ALA A 11 -7.01 2.58 -19.36
C ALA A 11 -8.15 2.02 -20.20
N VAL A 12 -7.82 1.36 -21.32
CA VAL A 12 -8.83 0.73 -22.19
C VAL A 12 -9.52 -0.42 -21.47
N ASN A 13 -8.76 -1.29 -20.81
CA ASN A 13 -9.30 -2.49 -20.17
C ASN A 13 -10.17 -2.18 -18.96
N THR A 14 -9.88 -1.09 -18.24
CA THR A 14 -10.60 -0.73 -17.01
C THR A 14 -11.53 0.45 -17.19
N GLU A 15 -11.60 1.02 -18.39
CA GLU A 15 -12.38 2.22 -18.70
C GLU A 15 -12.04 3.41 -17.81
N VAL A 16 -10.76 3.46 -17.34
CA VAL A 16 -10.26 4.55 -16.51
C VAL A 16 -9.54 5.56 -17.40
N ASN A 17 -9.61 6.83 -17.00
CA ASN A 17 -8.95 7.91 -17.71
C ASN A 17 -7.43 7.64 -17.80
N PRO A 18 -6.83 7.69 -19.02
CA PRO A 18 -5.38 7.48 -19.16
C PRO A 18 -4.52 8.37 -18.30
N ASN A 19 -4.95 9.62 -18.04
CA ASN A 19 -4.19 10.52 -17.17
C ASN A 19 -4.14 10.03 -15.72
N THR A 20 -5.24 9.42 -15.25
CA THR A 20 -5.29 8.85 -13.91
C THR A 20 -4.33 7.65 -13.81
N VAL A 21 -4.33 6.79 -14.82
CA VAL A 21 -3.42 5.65 -14.87
C VAL A 21 -1.96 6.12 -14.90
N MET A 22 -1.68 7.15 -15.70
CA MET A 22 -0.33 7.71 -15.80
C MET A 22 0.16 8.25 -14.46
N ARG A 23 -0.69 8.96 -13.72
CA ARG A 23 -0.33 9.47 -12.39
C ARG A 23 -0.03 8.33 -11.42
N THR A 24 -0.84 7.28 -11.46
CA THR A 24 -0.64 6.11 -10.63
C THR A 24 0.69 5.44 -10.96
N TYR A 25 0.99 5.24 -12.23
CA TYR A 25 2.25 4.64 -12.65
C TYR A 25 3.44 5.50 -12.25
N SER A 26 3.33 6.83 -12.41
CA SER A 26 4.38 7.74 -11.99
C SER A 26 4.64 7.65 -10.49
N TYR A 27 3.57 7.57 -9.70
CA TYR A 27 3.68 7.40 -8.26
C TYR A 27 4.38 6.09 -7.91
N LEU A 28 3.95 4.99 -8.52
CA LEU A 28 4.52 3.67 -8.27
C LEU A 28 5.99 3.60 -8.67
N GLN A 29 6.34 4.28 -9.78
CA GLN A 29 7.71 4.34 -10.26
C GLN A 29 8.58 5.16 -9.30
N GLU A 30 8.07 6.29 -8.83
CA GLU A 30 8.76 7.14 -7.86
C GLU A 30 9.05 6.38 -6.57
N LYS A 31 8.13 5.52 -6.15
CA LYS A 31 8.29 4.71 -4.94
C LYS A 31 9.10 3.44 -5.15
N GLY A 32 9.53 3.16 -6.39
CA GLY A 32 10.34 2.00 -6.68
C GLY A 32 9.59 0.69 -6.75
N ILE A 33 8.24 0.75 -6.87
CA ILE A 33 7.41 -0.45 -6.94
C ILE A 33 7.41 -1.02 -8.36
N ILE A 34 7.42 -0.14 -9.36
CA ILE A 34 7.54 -0.52 -10.76
C ILE A 34 8.70 0.23 -11.38
N TYR A 35 9.19 -0.28 -12.51
CA TYR A 35 10.21 0.38 -13.30
C TYR A 35 9.87 0.28 -14.78
N ASN A 36 10.36 1.23 -15.56
CA ASN A 36 10.12 1.30 -16.98
C ASN A 36 11.36 0.82 -17.73
N LYS A 37 11.20 -0.18 -18.60
CA LYS A 37 12.24 -0.57 -19.56
C LYS A 37 11.90 0.09 -20.88
N ARG A 38 12.73 1.04 -21.26
CA ARG A 38 12.51 1.83 -22.48
C ARG A 38 12.30 0.94 -23.68
N GLY A 39 11.18 1.14 -24.37
CA GLY A 39 10.83 0.37 -25.56
C GLY A 39 10.21 -1.00 -25.30
N ILE A 40 10.13 -1.42 -24.04
CA ILE A 40 9.57 -2.73 -23.68
C ILE A 40 8.31 -2.58 -22.81
N GLY A 41 8.33 -1.70 -21.82
CA GLY A 41 7.16 -1.46 -20.97
C GLY A 41 7.51 -1.35 -19.51
N TYR A 42 6.46 -1.45 -18.68
CA TYR A 42 6.59 -1.37 -17.23
C TYR A 42 6.66 -2.77 -16.61
N PHE A 43 7.40 -2.88 -15.54
CA PHE A 43 7.63 -4.14 -14.85
C PHE A 43 7.57 -3.92 -13.34
N LEU A 44 7.12 -4.92 -12.60
CA LEU A 44 7.17 -4.90 -11.15
C LEU A 44 8.63 -5.07 -10.69
N ALA A 45 9.04 -4.26 -9.71
CA ALA A 45 10.32 -4.45 -9.06
C ALA A 45 10.31 -5.76 -8.28
N ASP A 46 11.48 -6.38 -8.12
CA ASP A 46 11.58 -7.66 -7.40
C ASP A 46 11.15 -7.52 -5.94
N ASP A 47 11.36 -6.34 -5.34
CA ASP A 47 11.00 -6.06 -3.96
C ASP A 47 9.69 -5.28 -3.82
N ALA A 48 8.82 -5.32 -4.87
CA ALA A 48 7.58 -4.55 -4.90
C ALA A 48 6.69 -4.83 -3.70
N TYR A 49 6.58 -6.09 -3.28
CA TYR A 49 5.75 -6.45 -2.14
C TYR A 49 6.25 -5.78 -0.86
N GLN A 50 7.55 -5.86 -0.59
CA GLN A 50 8.14 -5.27 0.61
C GLN A 50 8.00 -3.75 0.61
N THR A 51 8.26 -3.12 -0.53
CA THR A 51 8.14 -1.67 -0.65
C THR A 51 6.70 -1.23 -0.40
N THR A 52 5.73 -1.93 -0.98
CA THR A 52 4.31 -1.63 -0.77
C THR A 52 3.92 -1.79 0.69
N LEU A 53 4.38 -2.86 1.33
CA LEU A 53 4.10 -3.14 2.74
C LEU A 53 4.63 -2.01 3.62
N GLU A 54 5.85 -1.56 3.38
CA GLU A 54 6.45 -0.48 4.15
C GLU A 54 5.71 0.84 3.96
N LEU A 55 5.29 1.15 2.74
CA LEU A 55 4.52 2.36 2.47
C LEU A 55 3.17 2.33 3.19
N ARG A 56 2.49 1.20 3.17
CA ARG A 56 1.21 1.04 3.85
C ARG A 56 1.37 1.11 5.36
N LYS A 57 2.45 0.57 5.89
CA LYS A 57 2.77 0.63 7.30
C LYS A 57 2.98 2.08 7.76
N GLU A 58 3.78 2.83 7.00
CA GLU A 58 4.04 4.24 7.30
C GLU A 58 2.75 5.06 7.26
N GLU A 59 1.94 4.84 6.24
CA GLU A 59 0.67 5.53 6.08
C GLU A 59 -0.27 5.24 7.24
N PHE A 60 -0.38 3.97 7.64
CA PHE A 60 -1.21 3.56 8.76
C PHE A 60 -0.75 4.23 10.06
N ILE A 61 0.55 4.19 10.34
CA ILE A 61 1.11 4.78 11.56
C ILE A 61 0.89 6.28 11.60
N LYS A 62 1.01 6.94 10.45
CA LYS A 62 0.91 8.39 10.38
C LYS A 62 -0.53 8.89 10.38
N GLU A 63 -1.41 8.22 9.64
CA GLU A 63 -2.77 8.72 9.38
C GLU A 63 -3.83 8.08 10.27
N GLU A 64 -3.73 6.78 10.53
CA GLU A 64 -4.79 6.03 11.22
C GLU A 64 -4.49 5.77 12.69
N LEU A 65 -3.25 5.42 13.01
CA LEU A 65 -2.89 5.02 14.36
C LEU A 65 -3.12 6.13 15.40
N PRO A 66 -2.85 7.42 15.10
CA PRO A 66 -3.15 8.47 16.08
C PRO A 66 -4.62 8.53 16.48
N GLN A 67 -5.54 8.27 15.55
CA GLN A 67 -6.97 8.24 15.84
C GLN A 67 -7.32 7.04 16.72
N ILE A 68 -6.69 5.90 16.46
CA ILE A 68 -6.87 4.70 17.28
C ILE A 68 -6.38 4.95 18.70
N PHE A 69 -5.22 5.58 18.85
CA PHE A 69 -4.67 5.93 20.17
C PHE A 69 -5.59 6.87 20.91
N LYS A 70 -6.18 7.84 20.22
CA LYS A 70 -7.13 8.77 20.83
C LYS A 70 -8.35 8.01 21.39
N THR A 71 -8.88 7.09 20.61
CA THR A 71 -10.01 6.28 21.02
C THR A 71 -9.67 5.39 22.22
N ILE A 72 -8.52 4.73 22.17
CA ILE A 72 -8.03 3.90 23.25
C ILE A 72 -7.92 4.70 24.55
N ASN A 73 -7.39 5.89 24.45
CA ASN A 73 -7.21 6.78 25.59
C ASN A 73 -8.56 7.26 26.16
N LEU A 74 -9.50 7.60 25.28
CA LEU A 74 -10.83 8.04 25.68
C LEU A 74 -11.62 6.94 26.39
N LEU A 75 -11.42 5.69 25.98
CA LEU A 75 -12.11 4.54 26.58
C LEU A 75 -11.35 3.95 27.77
N ASP A 76 -10.23 4.56 28.13
CA ASP A 76 -9.40 4.13 29.27
C ASP A 76 -8.98 2.66 29.14
N ILE A 77 -8.66 2.24 27.91
CA ILE A 77 -8.13 0.91 27.67
C ILE A 77 -6.63 0.93 27.96
N GLN A 78 -6.19 0.00 28.82
CA GLN A 78 -4.77 -0.08 29.16
C GLN A 78 -4.00 -0.86 28.11
N PHE A 79 -2.72 -0.50 27.93
CA PHE A 79 -1.89 -1.16 26.92
C PHE A 79 -1.80 -2.67 27.14
N GLU A 80 -1.73 -3.10 28.41
CA GLU A 80 -1.66 -4.52 28.74
C GLU A 80 -2.88 -5.29 28.25
N ASP A 81 -4.05 -4.69 28.36
CA ASP A 81 -5.30 -5.28 27.86
C ASP A 81 -5.29 -5.34 26.33
N LEU A 82 -4.81 -4.30 25.71
CA LEU A 82 -4.72 -4.23 24.24
C LEU A 82 -3.77 -5.30 23.71
N GLU A 83 -2.63 -5.49 24.37
CA GLU A 83 -1.66 -6.51 24.00
C GLU A 83 -2.27 -7.90 24.10
N LYS A 84 -3.01 -8.17 25.15
CA LYS A 84 -3.70 -9.45 25.36
C LYS A 84 -4.70 -9.72 24.25
N LEU A 85 -5.52 -8.72 23.93
CA LEU A 85 -6.52 -8.83 22.87
C LEU A 85 -5.85 -9.07 21.50
N TYR A 86 -4.75 -8.42 21.26
CA TYR A 86 -4.01 -8.60 20.01
C TYR A 86 -3.47 -10.03 19.89
N LYS A 87 -2.93 -10.56 20.96
CA LYS A 87 -2.41 -11.93 20.96
C LYS A 87 -3.53 -12.96 20.73
N GLU A 88 -4.69 -12.73 21.33
CA GLU A 88 -5.87 -13.58 21.12
C GLU A 88 -6.31 -13.54 19.65
N TYR A 89 -6.33 -12.35 19.07
CA TYR A 89 -6.69 -12.18 17.67
C TYR A 89 -5.75 -12.96 16.75
N ILE A 90 -4.45 -12.89 16.99
CA ILE A 90 -3.45 -13.59 16.19
C ILE A 90 -3.64 -15.11 16.29
N GLN A 91 -3.93 -15.63 17.47
CA GLN A 91 -4.14 -17.06 17.68
C GLN A 91 -5.37 -17.60 16.97
N ASN A 92 -6.41 -16.77 16.83
CA ASN A 92 -7.69 -17.17 16.24
C ASN A 92 -7.76 -16.93 14.73
N ASN A 93 -6.71 -16.38 14.15
CA ASN A 93 -6.59 -16.10 12.72
C ASN A 93 -5.28 -16.69 12.18
#